data_ddfbbe63a5387385b12a2c1d4d44fc98
#
_entry.id   ddfbbe63a5387385b12a2c1d4d44fc98
#
_cell.length_a   1.000
_cell.length_b   1.000
_cell.length_c   1.000
_cell.angle_alpha   90.00
_cell.angle_beta   90.00
_cell.angle_gamma   90.00
#
_symmetry.space_group_name_H-M   'P 1'
#
loop_
_entity.id
_entity.type
_entity.pdbx_description
1 polymer ?
#
loop_
_entity_poly.entity_id
_entity_poly.type
_entity_poly.pdbx_seq_one_letter_code
_entity_poly.pdbx_strand_id
1 'polypeptide(L)'
;TEITDGSGIMGITIFNSRFAAEKLTEGDEFLFFGRVGGNLYRKEMNSPEIEPAEGADRIRPIYPQTHGLNSKMIEKLVRTALTECRDELVDPIPLWLREKYCLMNLPDSLWNIHFPKSPDYLEEARRRLIFEELLILQLGLEKMRSQTQKNAGAIIERDFSEEYFSHLPFSPTGAQRRAVKEAMRDMMSGRQMNRLLQGDVGSGKTAVAAALVYSAAKNSMQSALMAPTEVLAEQHYKTFLKLFEGCGINVELLTGSDTAAQKRRKKEALKAGEIDLLIGTHAIIQSDVEFKSLALVITDEQHRFGVEQRTALGEKGK
;
A
#
# COMPACT_ATOMS: atom_id res chain seq x y z
N THR A 1 -4.52 53.39 -4.53
CA THR A 1 -3.53 53.67 -3.48
C THR A 1 -2.18 53.08 -3.92
N GLU A 2 -1.10 53.78 -3.62
CA GLU A 2 0.26 53.31 -3.79
C GLU A 2 0.84 52.93 -2.43
N ILE A 3 1.61 51.83 -2.40
CA ILE A 3 2.32 51.38 -1.21
C ILE A 3 3.81 51.24 -1.51
N THR A 4 4.64 51.34 -0.48
CA THR A 4 6.09 51.15 -0.56
C THR A 4 6.59 50.40 0.65
N ASP A 5 7.60 49.58 0.46
CA ASP A 5 8.36 48.89 1.53
C ASP A 5 9.83 49.40 1.59
N GLY A 6 10.11 50.53 0.93
CA GLY A 6 11.45 51.05 0.80
C GLY A 6 12.28 50.48 -0.36
N SER A 7 11.88 49.33 -0.92
CA SER A 7 12.54 48.72 -2.08
C SER A 7 11.93 49.17 -3.42
N GLY A 8 10.66 49.59 -3.41
CA GLY A 8 9.92 49.99 -4.58
C GLY A 8 8.52 50.46 -4.30
N ILE A 9 7.79 50.87 -5.35
CA ILE A 9 6.40 51.33 -5.28
C ILE A 9 5.51 50.32 -6.01
N MET A 10 4.37 49.98 -5.39
CA MET A 10 3.36 49.09 -5.96
C MET A 10 1.98 49.75 -5.91
N GLY A 11 1.22 49.65 -7.00
CA GLY A 11 -0.14 50.12 -7.08
C GLY A 11 -1.10 49.08 -6.48
N ILE A 12 -2.00 49.50 -5.61
CA ILE A 12 -3.07 48.64 -5.06
C ILE A 12 -4.42 49.16 -5.55
N THR A 13 -5.19 48.27 -6.16
CA THR A 13 -6.57 48.55 -6.57
C THR A 13 -7.53 47.69 -5.75
N ILE A 14 -8.45 48.31 -5.05
CA ILE A 14 -9.47 47.65 -4.22
C ILE A 14 -10.82 47.83 -4.89
N PHE A 15 -11.49 46.73 -5.23
CA PHE A 15 -12.81 46.74 -5.83
C PHE A 15 -13.89 46.48 -4.76
N ASN A 16 -14.99 47.23 -4.81
CA ASN A 16 -16.20 47.02 -4.01
C ASN A 16 -16.03 46.96 -2.48
N SER A 17 -14.97 47.53 -1.93
CA SER A 17 -14.77 47.59 -0.48
C SER A 17 -14.35 48.98 0.00
N ARG A 18 -15.34 49.85 0.22
CA ARG A 18 -15.09 51.14 0.89
C ARG A 18 -14.46 50.94 2.27
N PHE A 19 -14.85 49.93 3.00
CA PHE A 19 -14.37 49.62 4.35
C PHE A 19 -12.88 49.25 4.40
N ALA A 20 -12.34 48.63 3.36
CA ALA A 20 -10.93 48.28 3.30
C ALA A 20 -10.07 49.52 2.95
N ALA A 21 -10.60 50.44 2.13
CA ALA A 21 -9.90 51.67 1.78
C ALA A 21 -9.84 52.66 2.94
N GLU A 22 -10.88 52.74 3.77
CA GLU A 22 -10.98 53.63 4.95
C GLU A 22 -10.06 53.22 6.11
N LYS A 23 -9.60 51.94 6.12
CA LYS A 23 -8.68 51.43 7.15
C LYS A 23 -7.22 51.71 6.83
N LEU A 24 -6.89 52.04 5.59
CA LEU A 24 -5.53 52.34 5.18
C LEU A 24 -5.20 53.78 5.51
N THR A 25 -4.41 53.99 6.55
CA THR A 25 -3.91 55.32 6.93
C THR A 25 -2.50 55.49 6.39
N GLU A 26 -2.17 56.65 5.91
CA GLU A 26 -0.81 56.98 5.44
C GLU A 26 0.16 56.94 6.63
N GLY A 27 1.25 56.17 6.45
CA GLY A 27 2.29 55.96 7.46
C GLY A 27 2.10 54.67 8.29
N ASP A 28 0.97 53.98 8.16
CA ASP A 28 0.75 52.68 8.82
C ASP A 28 1.34 51.55 7.99
N GLU A 29 1.80 50.51 8.66
CA GLU A 29 2.34 49.29 8.03
C GLU A 29 1.27 48.20 7.92
N PHE A 30 1.10 47.66 6.70
CA PHE A 30 0.20 46.57 6.37
C PHE A 30 0.85 45.46 5.59
N LEU A 31 0.33 44.25 5.74
CA LEU A 31 0.64 43.09 4.87
C LEU A 31 -0.41 42.99 3.78
N PHE A 32 0.06 42.84 2.55
CA PHE A 32 -0.78 42.68 1.38
C PHE A 32 -0.55 41.30 0.76
N PHE A 33 -1.58 40.47 0.72
CA PHE A 33 -1.54 39.16 0.10
C PHE A 33 -2.36 39.14 -1.18
N GLY A 34 -1.77 38.79 -2.29
CA GLY A 34 -2.46 38.72 -3.55
C GLY A 34 -1.54 38.40 -4.72
N ARG A 35 -2.13 38.31 -5.90
CA ARG A 35 -1.38 38.09 -7.12
C ARG A 35 -0.79 39.42 -7.61
N VAL A 36 0.53 39.47 -7.70
CA VAL A 36 1.22 40.62 -8.28
C VAL A 36 1.11 40.55 -9.81
N GLY A 37 0.56 41.57 -10.40
CA GLY A 37 0.42 41.81 -11.83
C GLY A 37 1.25 43.03 -12.28
N GLY A 38 0.86 43.62 -13.44
CA GLY A 38 1.51 44.80 -14.00
C GLY A 38 2.63 44.46 -14.98
N ASN A 39 3.53 45.41 -15.23
CA ASN A 39 4.65 45.30 -16.15
C ASN A 39 5.99 45.47 -15.42
N LEU A 40 7.10 45.54 -16.16
CA LEU A 40 8.45 45.74 -15.58
C LEU A 40 8.60 47.07 -14.85
N TYR A 41 7.85 48.09 -15.22
CA TYR A 41 7.97 49.45 -14.70
C TYR A 41 6.95 49.74 -13.60
N ARG A 42 5.80 49.04 -13.60
CA ARG A 42 4.72 49.27 -12.63
C ARG A 42 4.14 47.94 -12.19
N LYS A 43 4.34 47.63 -10.91
CA LYS A 43 3.73 46.45 -10.27
C LYS A 43 2.39 46.87 -9.69
N GLU A 44 1.40 45.96 -9.83
CA GLU A 44 0.05 46.22 -9.37
C GLU A 44 -0.52 44.95 -8.69
N MET A 45 -1.36 45.17 -7.69
CA MET A 45 -2.09 44.10 -7.01
C MET A 45 -3.55 44.47 -6.93
N ASN A 46 -4.43 43.59 -7.44
CA ASN A 46 -5.87 43.80 -7.49
C ASN A 46 -6.58 43.06 -6.36
N SER A 47 -7.34 43.79 -5.56
CA SER A 47 -8.09 43.28 -4.40
C SER A 47 -7.29 42.36 -3.49
N PRO A 48 -6.11 42.79 -2.99
CA PRO A 48 -5.34 41.97 -2.07
C PRO A 48 -6.09 41.76 -0.75
N GLU A 49 -5.77 40.70 -0.04
CA GLU A 49 -6.05 40.64 1.39
C GLU A 49 -5.14 41.60 2.12
N ILE A 50 -5.72 42.43 3.00
CA ILE A 50 -4.99 43.48 3.72
C ILE A 50 -5.10 43.18 5.21
N GLU A 51 -3.98 43.20 5.90
CA GLU A 51 -3.86 42.97 7.33
C GLU A 51 -2.83 43.91 7.97
N PRO A 52 -2.99 44.28 9.24
CA PRO A 52 -1.99 45.05 9.98
C PRO A 52 -0.64 44.26 9.99
N ALA A 53 0.49 44.97 9.90
CA ALA A 53 1.80 44.36 9.93
C ALA A 53 2.15 43.70 11.28
N GLU A 54 1.44 44.02 12.34
CA GLU A 54 1.59 43.39 13.64
C GLU A 54 1.32 41.88 13.54
N GLY A 55 2.38 41.07 13.63
CA GLY A 55 2.31 39.60 13.49
C GLY A 55 2.61 39.08 12.09
N ALA A 56 3.40 39.83 11.31
CA ALA A 56 3.84 39.50 9.95
C ALA A 56 4.48 38.12 9.79
N ASP A 57 5.18 37.62 10.81
CA ASP A 57 5.89 36.32 10.80
C ASP A 57 4.99 35.12 11.13
N ARG A 58 3.67 35.27 11.12
CA ARG A 58 2.77 34.16 11.43
C ARG A 58 2.51 33.28 10.21
N ILE A 59 2.78 31.99 10.35
CA ILE A 59 2.31 30.98 9.40
C ILE A 59 0.79 30.91 9.53
N ARG A 60 0.07 31.08 8.42
CA ARG A 60 -1.38 31.10 8.39
C ARG A 60 -1.97 29.91 7.66
N PRO A 61 -3.08 29.36 8.15
CA PRO A 61 -3.80 28.35 7.41
C PRO A 61 -4.56 28.97 6.23
N ILE A 62 -4.53 28.29 5.09
CA ILE A 62 -5.34 28.65 3.92
C ILE A 62 -6.37 27.54 3.74
N TYR A 63 -7.65 27.89 3.93
CA TYR A 63 -8.75 26.93 3.78
C TYR A 63 -9.42 27.05 2.41
N PRO A 64 -9.85 25.93 1.80
CA PRO A 64 -10.70 25.98 0.62
C PRO A 64 -11.97 26.76 0.89
N GLN A 65 -12.31 27.66 -0.01
CA GLN A 65 -13.49 28.52 0.13
C GLN A 65 -14.68 27.94 -0.66
N THR A 66 -15.88 28.21 -0.17
CA THR A 66 -17.12 27.90 -0.87
C THR A 66 -18.09 29.08 -0.74
N HIS A 67 -19.23 29.04 -1.46
CA HIS A 67 -20.19 30.12 -1.41
C HIS A 67 -20.68 30.38 0.01
N GLY A 68 -20.57 31.61 0.48
CA GLY A 68 -20.96 32.02 1.82
C GLY A 68 -19.96 31.67 2.94
N LEU A 69 -18.86 30.96 2.66
CA LEU A 69 -17.88 30.57 3.67
C LEU A 69 -16.45 30.86 3.18
N ASN A 70 -15.86 31.93 3.66
CA ASN A 70 -14.49 32.33 3.30
C ASN A 70 -13.45 31.76 4.27
N SER A 71 -12.17 31.81 3.88
CA SER A 71 -11.05 31.25 4.67
C SER A 71 -10.97 31.85 6.09
N LYS A 72 -11.23 33.16 6.26
CA LYS A 72 -11.22 33.83 7.59
C LYS A 72 -12.35 33.34 8.50
N MET A 73 -13.53 33.06 7.94
CA MET A 73 -14.64 32.49 8.72
C MET A 73 -14.28 31.07 9.18
N ILE A 74 -13.71 30.24 8.30
CA ILE A 74 -13.26 28.89 8.66
C ILE A 74 -12.17 28.96 9.73
N GLU A 75 -11.17 29.83 9.55
CA GLU A 75 -10.11 30.05 10.54
C GLU A 75 -10.70 30.36 11.93
N LYS A 76 -11.65 31.32 12.00
CA LYS A 76 -12.31 31.69 13.26
C LYS A 76 -13.04 30.49 13.88
N LEU A 77 -13.78 29.72 13.08
CA LEU A 77 -14.51 28.54 13.58
C LEU A 77 -13.55 27.47 14.09
N VAL A 78 -12.48 27.17 13.35
CA VAL A 78 -11.46 26.21 13.78
C VAL A 78 -10.78 26.67 15.07
N ARG A 79 -10.42 27.94 15.16
CA ARG A 79 -9.80 28.50 16.37
C ARG A 79 -10.71 28.37 17.59
N THR A 80 -11.99 28.72 17.43
CA THR A 80 -13.00 28.58 18.50
C THR A 80 -13.13 27.12 18.92
N ALA A 81 -13.34 26.23 17.97
CA ALA A 81 -13.50 24.80 18.25
C ALA A 81 -12.28 24.21 18.99
N LEU A 82 -11.06 24.50 18.52
CA LEU A 82 -9.83 24.02 19.16
C LEU A 82 -9.62 24.62 20.56
N THR A 83 -10.15 25.80 20.82
CA THR A 83 -10.08 26.42 22.17
C THR A 83 -11.11 25.80 23.11
N GLU A 84 -12.33 25.62 22.65
CA GLU A 84 -13.43 25.11 23.49
C GLU A 84 -13.34 23.63 23.77
N CYS A 85 -12.92 22.83 22.76
CA CYS A 85 -12.83 21.37 22.90
C CYS A 85 -11.46 20.87 23.40
N ARG A 86 -10.52 21.76 23.72
CA ARG A 86 -9.14 21.39 24.06
C ARG A 86 -9.05 20.33 25.16
N ASP A 87 -9.80 20.50 26.22
CA ASP A 87 -9.77 19.65 27.41
C ASP A 87 -10.54 18.33 27.22
N GLU A 88 -11.39 18.25 26.19
CA GLU A 88 -12.14 17.05 25.82
C GLU A 88 -11.37 16.13 24.86
N LEU A 89 -10.29 16.63 24.27
CA LEU A 89 -9.48 15.87 23.33
C LEU A 89 -8.63 14.81 24.04
N VAL A 90 -9.06 13.57 23.97
CA VAL A 90 -8.31 12.42 24.49
C VAL A 90 -7.31 11.93 23.43
N ASP A 91 -6.03 11.87 23.79
CA ASP A 91 -4.99 11.39 22.89
C ASP A 91 -5.06 9.85 22.74
N PRO A 92 -5.34 9.31 21.54
CA PRO A 92 -5.47 7.88 21.33
C PRO A 92 -4.12 7.15 21.36
N ILE A 93 -2.99 7.86 21.21
CA ILE A 93 -1.66 7.26 21.28
C ILE A 93 -1.21 7.18 22.74
N PRO A 94 -0.91 5.97 23.27
CA PRO A 94 -0.44 5.79 24.63
C PRO A 94 0.82 6.62 24.94
N LEU A 95 0.92 7.11 26.17
CA LEU A 95 2.02 7.98 26.61
C LEU A 95 3.40 7.38 26.32
N TRP A 96 3.61 6.10 26.64
CA TRP A 96 4.89 5.42 26.41
C TRP A 96 5.31 5.41 24.94
N LEU A 97 4.33 5.37 24.01
CA LEU A 97 4.60 5.38 22.57
C LEU A 97 4.94 6.78 22.09
N ARG A 98 4.25 7.80 22.64
CA ARG A 98 4.56 9.20 22.36
C ARG A 98 5.97 9.58 22.85
N GLU A 99 6.34 9.17 24.05
CA GLU A 99 7.68 9.39 24.61
C GLU A 99 8.75 8.69 23.76
N LYS A 100 8.55 7.41 23.41
CA LYS A 100 9.50 6.63 22.61
C LYS A 100 9.82 7.28 21.26
N TYR A 101 8.83 7.87 20.61
CA TYR A 101 8.98 8.49 19.30
C TYR A 101 9.03 10.01 19.32
N CYS A 102 9.11 10.62 20.50
CA CYS A 102 9.12 12.08 20.70
C CYS A 102 7.98 12.77 19.95
N LEU A 103 6.74 12.30 20.15
CA LEU A 103 5.57 12.84 19.47
C LEU A 103 4.88 13.89 20.34
N MET A 104 4.49 14.99 19.71
CA MET A 104 3.61 16.01 20.30
C MET A 104 2.26 15.39 20.72
N ASN A 105 1.64 15.88 21.80
CA ASN A 105 0.29 15.44 22.17
C ASN A 105 -0.76 15.89 21.16
N LEU A 106 -1.93 15.26 21.17
CA LEU A 106 -3.00 15.54 20.19
C LEU A 106 -3.51 17.00 20.23
N PRO A 107 -3.88 17.60 21.39
CA PRO A 107 -4.35 18.96 21.42
C PRO A 107 -3.36 19.99 20.86
N ASP A 108 -2.09 19.86 21.22
CA ASP A 108 -1.03 20.74 20.71
C ASP A 108 -0.76 20.51 19.23
N SER A 109 -0.85 19.27 18.76
CA SER A 109 -0.69 18.95 17.34
C SER A 109 -1.80 19.55 16.49
N LEU A 110 -3.05 19.41 16.93
CA LEU A 110 -4.20 20.01 16.24
C LEU A 110 -4.13 21.54 16.24
N TRP A 111 -3.63 22.13 17.33
CA TRP A 111 -3.41 23.58 17.35
C TRP A 111 -2.33 23.99 16.38
N ASN A 112 -1.13 23.37 16.46
CA ASN A 112 0.03 23.81 15.69
C ASN A 112 -0.02 23.43 14.21
N ILE A 113 -0.88 22.49 13.78
CA ILE A 113 -1.10 22.25 12.34
C ILE A 113 -1.85 23.40 11.68
N HIS A 114 -2.69 24.13 12.44
CA HIS A 114 -3.46 25.27 11.98
C HIS A 114 -2.82 26.62 12.34
N PHE A 115 -2.28 26.74 13.55
CA PHE A 115 -1.77 27.98 14.13
C PHE A 115 -0.38 27.76 14.75
N PRO A 116 0.62 27.39 13.97
CA PRO A 116 1.93 27.04 14.49
C PRO A 116 2.64 28.27 15.08
N LYS A 117 3.37 28.05 16.18
CA LYS A 117 4.22 29.08 16.80
C LYS A 117 5.46 29.36 15.98
N SER A 118 5.98 28.36 15.28
CA SER A 118 7.14 28.42 14.39
C SER A 118 7.04 27.29 13.34
N PRO A 119 7.89 27.31 12.29
CA PRO A 119 8.00 26.22 11.32
C PRO A 119 8.30 24.86 11.99
N ASP A 120 9.12 24.84 13.03
CA ASP A 120 9.46 23.60 13.76
C ASP A 120 8.22 22.99 14.44
N TYR A 121 7.40 23.81 15.10
CA TYR A 121 6.14 23.34 15.70
C TYR A 121 5.15 22.81 14.67
N LEU A 122 5.13 23.41 13.47
CA LEU A 122 4.32 22.90 12.36
C LEU A 122 4.79 21.52 11.92
N GLU A 123 6.11 21.33 11.80
CA GLU A 123 6.67 20.06 11.37
C GLU A 123 6.46 18.95 12.41
N GLU A 124 6.62 19.27 13.71
CA GLU A 124 6.32 18.34 14.80
C GLU A 124 4.83 17.94 14.82
N ALA A 125 3.93 18.89 14.64
CA ALA A 125 2.50 18.62 14.56
C ALA A 125 2.16 17.72 13.35
N ARG A 126 2.72 18.03 12.18
CA ARG A 126 2.57 17.23 10.96
C ARG A 126 3.08 15.81 11.17
N ARG A 127 4.28 15.65 11.72
CA ARG A 127 4.88 14.36 12.03
C ARG A 127 3.98 13.51 12.94
N ARG A 128 3.39 14.14 13.96
CA ARG A 128 2.47 13.47 14.89
C ARG A 128 1.23 12.95 14.19
N LEU A 129 0.60 13.76 13.36
CA LEU A 129 -0.62 13.39 12.65
C LEU A 129 -0.37 12.30 11.59
N ILE A 130 0.74 12.42 10.83
CA ILE A 130 1.16 11.38 9.89
C ILE A 130 1.43 10.06 10.61
N PHE A 131 2.11 10.10 11.77
CA PHE A 131 2.36 8.89 12.56
C PHE A 131 1.07 8.20 12.97
N GLU A 132 0.07 8.95 13.41
CA GLU A 132 -1.24 8.40 13.79
C GLU A 132 -1.95 7.74 12.63
N GLU A 133 -2.05 8.41 11.47
CA GLU A 133 -2.68 7.83 10.27
C GLU A 133 -2.01 6.51 9.85
N LEU A 134 -0.67 6.50 9.81
CA LEU A 134 0.07 5.30 9.46
C LEU A 134 -0.05 4.20 10.51
N LEU A 135 -0.10 4.55 11.79
CA LEU A 135 -0.32 3.59 12.88
C LEU A 135 -1.70 2.93 12.77
N ILE A 136 -2.75 3.71 12.55
CA ILE A 136 -4.12 3.18 12.36
C ILE A 136 -4.17 2.24 11.15
N LEU A 137 -3.57 2.63 10.04
CA LEU A 137 -3.49 1.78 8.85
C LEU A 137 -2.75 0.47 9.15
N GLN A 138 -1.59 0.54 9.81
CA GLN A 138 -0.80 -0.64 10.15
C GLN A 138 -1.52 -1.58 11.11
N LEU A 139 -2.19 -1.04 12.13
CA LEU A 139 -3.00 -1.83 13.06
C LEU A 139 -4.19 -2.51 12.35
N GLY A 140 -4.82 -1.79 11.40
CA GLY A 140 -5.87 -2.35 10.55
C GLY A 140 -5.37 -3.54 9.73
N LEU A 141 -4.22 -3.39 9.07
CA LEU A 141 -3.60 -4.46 8.30
C LEU A 141 -3.20 -5.65 9.16
N GLU A 142 -2.61 -5.43 10.34
CA GLU A 142 -2.26 -6.51 11.27
C GLU A 142 -3.49 -7.25 11.80
N LYS A 143 -4.58 -6.53 12.07
CA LYS A 143 -5.85 -7.15 12.45
C LYS A 143 -6.41 -8.03 11.33
N MET A 144 -6.37 -7.57 10.09
CA MET A 144 -6.80 -8.37 8.94
C MET A 144 -5.90 -9.61 8.76
N ARG A 145 -4.58 -9.46 8.86
CA ARG A 145 -3.63 -10.57 8.80
C ARG A 145 -3.90 -11.61 9.89
N SER A 146 -4.11 -11.17 11.13
CA SER A 146 -4.38 -12.08 12.25
C SER A 146 -5.67 -12.86 12.07
N GLN A 147 -6.68 -12.31 11.40
CA GLN A 147 -7.91 -13.03 11.07
C GLN A 147 -7.70 -14.08 9.98
N THR A 148 -6.91 -13.77 8.96
CA THR A 148 -6.56 -14.70 7.87
C THR A 148 -5.67 -15.84 8.38
N GLN A 149 -4.75 -15.58 9.30
CA GLN A 149 -3.85 -16.57 9.89
C GLN A 149 -4.55 -17.59 10.82
N LYS A 150 -5.80 -17.36 11.21
CA LYS A 150 -6.60 -18.35 11.97
C LYS A 150 -7.09 -19.53 11.12
N ASN A 151 -7.02 -19.43 9.79
CA ASN A 151 -7.30 -20.53 8.91
C ASN A 151 -6.13 -21.52 8.98
N ALA A 152 -6.41 -22.77 9.34
CA ALA A 152 -5.42 -23.83 9.30
C ALA A 152 -4.97 -24.03 7.84
N GLY A 153 -3.67 -23.96 7.60
CA GLY A 153 -3.06 -24.33 6.33
C GLY A 153 -2.73 -25.82 6.31
N ALA A 154 -2.52 -26.37 5.12
CA ALA A 154 -1.91 -27.68 4.99
C ALA A 154 -0.50 -27.65 5.62
N ILE A 155 -0.13 -28.67 6.38
CA ILE A 155 1.16 -28.74 7.07
C ILE A 155 2.09 -29.61 6.24
N ILE A 156 3.18 -29.02 5.79
CA ILE A 156 4.31 -29.75 5.21
C ILE A 156 5.15 -30.29 6.38
N GLU A 157 5.32 -31.60 6.45
CA GLU A 157 6.02 -32.24 7.58
C GLU A 157 7.55 -32.11 7.45
N ARG A 158 8.08 -32.21 6.22
CA ARG A 158 9.50 -32.24 5.96
C ARG A 158 9.90 -31.32 4.80
N ASP A 159 11.02 -30.61 4.97
CA ASP A 159 11.65 -29.79 3.95
C ASP A 159 12.56 -30.63 3.06
N PHE A 160 12.23 -30.70 1.76
CA PHE A 160 13.01 -31.38 0.73
C PHE A 160 13.69 -30.39 -0.23
N SER A 161 13.73 -29.11 0.09
CA SER A 161 14.26 -28.09 -0.82
C SER A 161 15.75 -28.25 -1.12
N GLU A 162 16.56 -28.66 -0.15
CA GLU A 162 18.00 -28.94 -0.38
C GLU A 162 18.21 -30.16 -1.24
N GLU A 163 17.40 -31.19 -1.13
CA GLU A 163 17.41 -32.35 -2.03
C GLU A 163 17.12 -31.90 -3.46
N TYR A 164 16.09 -31.06 -3.66
CA TYR A 164 15.76 -30.49 -4.96
C TYR A 164 16.92 -29.64 -5.53
N PHE A 165 17.54 -28.80 -4.70
CA PHE A 165 18.66 -27.97 -5.14
C PHE A 165 19.86 -28.79 -5.66
N SER A 166 20.06 -30.03 -5.18
CA SER A 166 21.09 -30.92 -5.67
C SER A 166 20.81 -31.46 -7.09
N HIS A 167 19.57 -31.45 -7.55
CA HIS A 167 19.16 -31.87 -8.89
C HIS A 167 19.24 -30.72 -9.92
N LEU A 168 19.38 -29.47 -9.49
CA LEU A 168 19.46 -28.34 -10.41
C LEU A 168 20.81 -28.32 -11.15
N PRO A 169 20.84 -27.99 -12.46
CA PRO A 169 22.06 -27.83 -13.22
C PRO A 169 22.91 -26.61 -12.84
N PHE A 170 22.44 -25.82 -11.87
CA PHE A 170 23.09 -24.61 -11.36
C PHE A 170 22.93 -24.51 -9.84
N SER A 171 23.83 -23.78 -9.18
CA SER A 171 23.75 -23.55 -7.75
C SER A 171 22.79 -22.38 -7.44
N PRO A 172 21.78 -22.57 -6.59
CA PRO A 172 20.89 -21.49 -6.15
C PRO A 172 21.66 -20.38 -5.43
N THR A 173 21.27 -19.13 -5.68
CA THR A 173 21.84 -17.97 -4.99
C THR A 173 21.45 -17.94 -3.50
N GLY A 174 22.24 -17.23 -2.69
CA GLY A 174 21.90 -17.06 -1.27
C GLY A 174 20.53 -16.42 -1.04
N ALA A 175 20.06 -15.54 -1.94
CA ALA A 175 18.74 -14.95 -1.88
C ALA A 175 17.63 -15.98 -2.17
N GLN A 176 17.79 -16.82 -3.17
CA GLN A 176 16.84 -17.90 -3.50
C GLN A 176 16.73 -18.90 -2.33
N ARG A 177 17.86 -19.32 -1.75
CA ARG A 177 17.86 -20.23 -0.57
C ARG A 177 17.14 -19.59 0.63
N ARG A 178 17.37 -18.30 0.91
CA ARG A 178 16.65 -17.59 1.97
C ARG A 178 15.15 -17.55 1.71
N ALA A 179 14.72 -17.20 0.48
CA ALA A 179 13.32 -17.14 0.11
C ALA A 179 12.62 -18.50 0.29
N VAL A 180 13.25 -19.59 -0.17
CA VAL A 180 12.71 -20.95 0.02
C VAL A 180 12.64 -21.29 1.50
N LYS A 181 13.72 -21.07 2.28
CA LYS A 181 13.76 -21.37 3.72
C LYS A 181 12.67 -20.63 4.51
N GLU A 182 12.41 -19.37 4.17
CA GLU A 182 11.35 -18.61 4.79
C GLU A 182 9.96 -19.13 4.42
N ALA A 183 9.72 -19.45 3.14
CA ALA A 183 8.45 -20.01 2.69
C ALA A 183 8.21 -21.39 3.29
N MET A 184 9.21 -22.28 3.33
CA MET A 184 9.12 -23.59 3.96
C MET A 184 8.79 -23.48 5.45
N ARG A 185 9.39 -22.52 6.18
CA ARG A 185 9.03 -22.28 7.58
C ARG A 185 7.54 -21.96 7.76
N ASP A 186 6.97 -21.16 6.86
CA ASP A 186 5.54 -20.86 6.91
C ASP A 186 4.71 -22.11 6.58
N MET A 187 5.04 -22.85 5.54
CA MET A 187 4.33 -24.07 5.13
C MET A 187 4.38 -25.18 6.19
N MET A 188 5.42 -25.21 7.01
CA MET A 188 5.57 -26.14 8.14
C MET A 188 4.89 -25.64 9.42
N SER A 189 4.48 -24.36 9.48
CA SER A 189 3.92 -23.75 10.69
C SER A 189 2.44 -24.10 10.97
N GLY A 190 1.75 -24.72 10.03
CA GLY A 190 0.31 -24.95 10.08
C GLY A 190 -0.56 -23.69 9.90
N ARG A 191 0.07 -22.56 9.56
CA ARG A 191 -0.62 -21.31 9.25
C ARG A 191 -0.67 -21.11 7.74
N GLN A 192 -1.75 -20.52 7.25
CA GLN A 192 -1.87 -20.21 5.84
C GLN A 192 -0.76 -19.21 5.44
N MET A 193 0.14 -19.62 4.53
CA MET A 193 1.17 -18.77 3.96
C MET A 193 0.56 -17.77 2.98
N ASN A 194 0.95 -16.51 3.08
CA ASN A 194 0.65 -15.47 2.08
C ASN A 194 1.90 -14.62 1.87
N ARG A 195 2.70 -14.97 0.87
CA ARG A 195 3.97 -14.32 0.57
C ARG A 195 4.03 -13.79 -0.84
N LEU A 196 4.57 -12.60 -0.99
CA LEU A 196 4.95 -12.02 -2.27
C LEU A 196 6.44 -12.29 -2.53
N LEU A 197 6.75 -13.02 -3.62
CA LEU A 197 8.10 -13.20 -4.10
C LEU A 197 8.39 -12.14 -5.17
N GLN A 198 9.25 -11.18 -4.86
CA GLN A 198 9.64 -10.10 -5.74
C GLN A 198 11.11 -10.26 -6.18
N GLY A 199 11.36 -9.93 -7.44
CA GLY A 199 12.72 -9.94 -8.03
C GLY A 199 12.64 -9.62 -9.51
N ASP A 200 13.78 -9.25 -10.10
CA ASP A 200 13.90 -8.88 -11.50
C ASP A 200 13.57 -10.05 -12.45
N VAL A 201 13.35 -9.72 -13.71
CA VAL A 201 13.21 -10.74 -14.78
C VAL A 201 14.52 -11.54 -14.84
N GLY A 202 14.41 -12.87 -14.85
CA GLY A 202 15.59 -13.75 -14.86
C GLY A 202 16.24 -13.99 -13.48
N SER A 203 15.72 -13.42 -12.38
CA SER A 203 16.24 -13.67 -11.02
C SER A 203 16.02 -15.09 -10.49
N GLY A 204 15.35 -15.93 -11.25
CA GLY A 204 15.10 -17.34 -10.90
C GLY A 204 13.93 -17.55 -9.93
N LYS A 205 12.92 -16.68 -9.92
CA LYS A 205 11.68 -16.86 -9.13
C LYS A 205 11.04 -18.23 -9.35
N THR A 206 11.09 -18.74 -10.58
CA THR A 206 10.57 -20.07 -10.94
C THR A 206 11.31 -21.20 -10.25
N ALA A 207 12.64 -21.08 -10.04
CA ALA A 207 13.41 -22.08 -9.30
C ALA A 207 13.03 -22.12 -7.81
N VAL A 208 12.71 -20.94 -7.20
CA VAL A 208 12.18 -20.87 -5.84
C VAL A 208 10.81 -21.56 -5.76
N ALA A 209 9.91 -21.27 -6.70
CA ALA A 209 8.61 -21.91 -6.80
C ALA A 209 8.73 -23.44 -6.97
N ALA A 210 9.65 -23.91 -7.82
CA ALA A 210 9.89 -25.33 -8.05
C ALA A 210 10.38 -26.06 -6.80
N ALA A 211 11.26 -25.43 -6.00
CA ALA A 211 11.72 -26.03 -4.73
C ALA A 211 10.57 -26.25 -3.73
N LEU A 212 9.61 -25.31 -3.69
CA LEU A 212 8.43 -25.41 -2.82
C LEU A 212 7.45 -26.48 -3.34
N VAL A 213 7.20 -26.53 -4.66
CA VAL A 213 6.37 -27.56 -5.30
C VAL A 213 6.98 -28.96 -5.07
N TYR A 214 8.29 -29.10 -5.24
CA TYR A 214 8.98 -30.36 -4.98
C TYR A 214 8.79 -30.82 -3.54
N SER A 215 8.99 -29.92 -2.58
CA SER A 215 8.77 -30.24 -1.16
C SER A 215 7.33 -30.62 -0.87
N ALA A 216 6.34 -29.95 -1.47
CA ALA A 216 4.93 -30.32 -1.34
C ALA A 216 4.66 -31.73 -1.89
N ALA A 217 5.12 -32.02 -3.11
CA ALA A 217 4.93 -33.32 -3.76
C ALA A 217 5.57 -34.47 -2.97
N LYS A 218 6.78 -34.27 -2.42
CA LYS A 218 7.45 -35.27 -1.57
C LYS A 218 6.75 -35.52 -0.24
N ASN A 219 5.87 -34.60 0.19
CA ASN A 219 4.95 -34.79 1.32
C ASN A 219 3.57 -35.31 0.87
N SER A 220 3.46 -35.85 -0.36
CA SER A 220 2.20 -36.34 -0.95
C SER A 220 1.08 -35.29 -1.02
N MET A 221 1.47 -34.03 -1.22
CA MET A 221 0.58 -32.88 -1.36
C MET A 221 0.70 -32.26 -2.73
N GLN A 222 -0.38 -31.64 -3.17
CA GLN A 222 -0.52 -31.06 -4.50
C GLN A 222 -0.27 -29.56 -4.48
N SER A 223 0.14 -29.04 -5.63
CA SER A 223 0.37 -27.61 -5.87
C SER A 223 -0.43 -27.14 -7.09
N ALA A 224 -0.82 -25.88 -7.08
CA ALA A 224 -1.46 -25.21 -8.20
C ALA A 224 -0.66 -23.96 -8.62
N LEU A 225 -0.47 -23.76 -9.94
CA LEU A 225 0.10 -22.55 -10.48
C LEU A 225 -0.87 -21.90 -11.46
N MET A 226 -1.28 -20.69 -11.16
CA MET A 226 -2.19 -19.91 -11.97
C MET A 226 -1.44 -18.84 -12.77
N ALA A 227 -1.59 -18.86 -14.09
CA ALA A 227 -1.06 -17.87 -15.01
C ALA A 227 -2.21 -17.06 -15.65
N PRO A 228 -1.99 -15.78 -15.99
CA PRO A 228 -3.05 -14.91 -16.52
C PRO A 228 -3.50 -15.24 -17.95
N THR A 229 -2.67 -15.92 -18.73
CA THR A 229 -2.95 -16.31 -20.12
C THR A 229 -2.55 -17.75 -20.39
N GLU A 230 -3.17 -18.37 -21.39
CA GLU A 230 -2.83 -19.74 -21.82
C GLU A 230 -1.37 -19.84 -22.29
N VAL A 231 -0.89 -18.83 -23.00
CA VAL A 231 0.50 -18.78 -23.47
C VAL A 231 1.50 -18.82 -22.31
N LEU A 232 1.25 -18.06 -21.26
CA LEU A 232 2.09 -18.08 -20.05
C LEU A 232 1.95 -19.40 -19.28
N ALA A 233 0.75 -19.97 -19.21
CA ALA A 233 0.54 -21.27 -18.60
C ALA A 233 1.34 -22.37 -19.33
N GLU A 234 1.31 -22.39 -20.66
CA GLU A 234 2.13 -23.31 -21.48
C GLU A 234 3.63 -23.08 -21.29
N GLN A 235 4.06 -21.83 -21.19
CA GLN A 235 5.48 -21.50 -20.95
C GLN A 235 5.92 -22.01 -19.58
N HIS A 236 5.12 -21.80 -18.54
CA HIS A 236 5.38 -22.36 -17.21
C HIS A 236 5.39 -23.89 -17.26
N TYR A 237 4.42 -24.51 -17.90
CA TYR A 237 4.36 -25.97 -18.04
C TYR A 237 5.66 -26.55 -18.62
N LYS A 238 6.11 -26.01 -19.76
CA LYS A 238 7.40 -26.43 -20.38
C LYS A 238 8.60 -26.21 -19.46
N THR A 239 8.59 -25.12 -18.71
CA THR A 239 9.66 -24.78 -17.77
C THR A 239 9.69 -25.76 -16.59
N PHE A 240 8.54 -26.03 -15.98
CA PHE A 240 8.44 -26.96 -14.85
C PHE A 240 8.72 -28.43 -15.26
N LEU A 241 8.33 -28.86 -16.46
CA LEU A 241 8.68 -30.17 -16.98
C LEU A 241 10.21 -30.34 -17.03
N LYS A 242 10.95 -29.32 -17.51
CA LYS A 242 12.42 -29.35 -17.53
C LYS A 242 13.03 -29.34 -16.14
N LEU A 243 12.48 -28.52 -15.23
CA LEU A 243 12.97 -28.39 -13.85
C LEU A 243 12.75 -29.66 -13.03
N PHE A 244 11.75 -30.47 -13.37
CA PHE A 244 11.42 -31.72 -12.67
C PHE A 244 11.83 -32.99 -13.46
N GLU A 245 12.61 -32.82 -14.53
CA GLU A 245 13.11 -33.95 -15.26
C GLU A 245 13.92 -34.87 -14.34
N GLY A 246 13.56 -36.17 -14.28
CA GLY A 246 14.18 -37.15 -13.38
C GLY A 246 13.76 -37.04 -11.90
N CYS A 247 12.92 -36.08 -11.50
CA CYS A 247 12.50 -35.91 -10.09
C CYS A 247 11.27 -36.72 -9.71
N GLY A 248 10.55 -37.32 -10.67
CA GLY A 248 9.35 -38.10 -10.43
C GLY A 248 8.13 -37.24 -10.01
N ILE A 249 8.08 -35.98 -10.45
CA ILE A 249 6.99 -35.04 -10.19
C ILE A 249 6.06 -34.96 -11.42
N ASN A 250 4.78 -35.23 -11.23
CA ASN A 250 3.78 -35.19 -12.29
C ASN A 250 3.20 -33.78 -12.46
N VAL A 251 3.55 -33.13 -13.57
CA VAL A 251 3.06 -31.81 -13.93
C VAL A 251 2.00 -31.93 -15.02
N GLU A 252 0.86 -31.27 -14.87
CA GLU A 252 -0.21 -31.26 -15.85
C GLU A 252 -0.66 -29.81 -16.15
N LEU A 253 -1.09 -29.57 -17.40
CA LEU A 253 -1.59 -28.29 -17.87
C LEU A 253 -3.11 -28.37 -18.11
N LEU A 254 -3.87 -27.43 -17.54
CA LEU A 254 -5.32 -27.30 -17.74
C LEU A 254 -5.65 -25.94 -18.34
N THR A 255 -6.12 -25.92 -19.60
CA THR A 255 -6.44 -24.69 -20.31
C THR A 255 -7.87 -24.69 -20.86
N GLY A 256 -8.32 -23.54 -21.34
CA GLY A 256 -9.63 -23.40 -22.03
C GLY A 256 -9.71 -24.20 -23.30
N SER A 257 -8.58 -24.36 -24.02
CA SER A 257 -8.44 -25.08 -25.30
C SER A 257 -8.51 -26.61 -25.17
N ASP A 258 -8.37 -27.17 -23.96
CA ASP A 258 -8.56 -28.62 -23.77
C ASP A 258 -9.97 -29.09 -24.15
N THR A 259 -10.06 -30.24 -24.80
CA THR A 259 -11.36 -30.88 -25.08
C THR A 259 -12.07 -31.31 -23.79
N ALA A 260 -13.39 -31.49 -23.83
CA ALA A 260 -14.17 -31.92 -22.67
C ALA A 260 -13.68 -33.27 -22.10
N ALA A 261 -13.26 -34.18 -22.95
CA ALA A 261 -12.70 -35.48 -22.53
C ALA A 261 -11.35 -35.32 -21.82
N GLN A 262 -10.47 -34.46 -22.34
CA GLN A 262 -9.17 -34.15 -21.71
C GLN A 262 -9.37 -33.48 -20.35
N LYS A 263 -10.24 -32.46 -20.26
CA LYS A 263 -10.56 -31.78 -18.99
C LYS A 263 -11.07 -32.77 -17.94
N ARG A 264 -11.99 -33.66 -18.34
CA ARG A 264 -12.54 -34.67 -17.41
C ARG A 264 -11.42 -35.59 -16.90
N ARG A 265 -10.58 -36.16 -17.79
CA ARG A 265 -9.49 -37.04 -17.40
C ARG A 265 -8.51 -36.35 -16.46
N LYS A 266 -8.11 -35.10 -16.75
CA LYS A 266 -7.19 -34.32 -15.91
C LYS A 266 -7.79 -34.04 -14.53
N LYS A 267 -9.08 -33.71 -14.45
CA LYS A 267 -9.79 -33.48 -13.18
C LYS A 267 -9.92 -34.77 -12.35
N GLU A 268 -10.19 -35.90 -12.98
CA GLU A 268 -10.22 -37.22 -12.32
C GLU A 268 -8.84 -37.60 -11.77
N ALA A 269 -7.77 -37.43 -12.54
CA ALA A 269 -6.40 -37.68 -12.10
C ALA A 269 -5.95 -36.73 -10.96
N LEU A 270 -6.36 -35.45 -11.02
CA LEU A 270 -6.10 -34.48 -9.96
C LEU A 270 -6.78 -34.90 -8.64
N LYS A 271 -8.05 -35.28 -8.72
CA LYS A 271 -8.82 -35.76 -7.56
C LYS A 271 -8.29 -37.08 -7.00
N ALA A 272 -7.74 -37.94 -7.83
CA ALA A 272 -7.07 -39.17 -7.39
C ALA A 272 -5.71 -38.89 -6.70
N GLY A 273 -5.11 -37.71 -6.91
CA GLY A 273 -3.80 -37.34 -6.38
C GLY A 273 -2.64 -37.82 -7.27
N GLU A 274 -2.89 -38.09 -8.55
CA GLU A 274 -1.90 -38.51 -9.53
C GLU A 274 -1.11 -37.35 -10.14
N ILE A 275 -1.60 -36.10 -9.94
CA ILE A 275 -0.98 -34.86 -10.41
C ILE A 275 -0.43 -34.10 -9.19
N ASP A 276 0.88 -33.82 -9.20
CA ASP A 276 1.55 -33.09 -8.12
C ASP A 276 1.48 -31.58 -8.33
N LEU A 277 1.58 -31.11 -9.59
CA LEU A 277 1.48 -29.70 -9.97
C LEU A 277 0.48 -29.54 -11.10
N LEU A 278 -0.61 -28.83 -10.85
CA LEU A 278 -1.55 -28.37 -11.87
C LEU A 278 -1.23 -26.94 -12.29
N ILE A 279 -0.93 -26.69 -13.56
CA ILE A 279 -0.70 -25.37 -14.13
C ILE A 279 -1.88 -25.02 -15.03
N GLY A 280 -2.35 -23.77 -14.99
CA GLY A 280 -3.40 -23.33 -15.91
C GLY A 280 -3.82 -21.88 -15.68
N THR A 281 -4.94 -21.52 -16.29
CA THR A 281 -5.54 -20.20 -16.19
C THR A 281 -6.71 -20.21 -15.20
N HIS A 282 -7.72 -19.37 -15.43
CA HIS A 282 -8.97 -19.38 -14.65
C HIS A 282 -9.68 -20.74 -14.60
N ALA A 283 -9.33 -21.66 -15.48
CA ALA A 283 -9.89 -23.01 -15.47
C ALA A 283 -9.62 -23.76 -14.17
N ILE A 284 -8.53 -23.44 -13.45
CA ILE A 284 -8.20 -24.07 -12.16
C ILE A 284 -9.18 -23.67 -11.05
N ILE A 285 -9.79 -22.48 -11.14
CA ILE A 285 -10.67 -21.93 -10.10
C ILE A 285 -12.09 -22.52 -10.20
N GLN A 286 -12.44 -23.12 -11.33
CA GLN A 286 -13.78 -23.66 -11.55
C GLN A 286 -14.19 -24.65 -10.44
N SER A 287 -15.46 -24.63 -10.05
CA SER A 287 -15.97 -25.41 -8.92
C SER A 287 -15.80 -26.93 -9.08
N ASP A 288 -15.73 -27.41 -10.31
CA ASP A 288 -15.57 -28.81 -10.66
C ASP A 288 -14.10 -29.30 -10.71
N VAL A 289 -13.14 -28.44 -10.37
CA VAL A 289 -11.73 -28.80 -10.18
C VAL A 289 -11.47 -29.04 -8.71
N GLU A 290 -11.31 -30.30 -8.33
CA GLU A 290 -11.10 -30.73 -6.94
C GLU A 290 -9.70 -31.31 -6.78
N PHE A 291 -8.97 -30.84 -5.78
CA PHE A 291 -7.67 -31.39 -5.36
C PHE A 291 -7.89 -32.42 -4.23
N LYS A 292 -7.07 -33.45 -4.19
CA LYS A 292 -7.05 -34.41 -3.09
C LYS A 292 -6.43 -33.79 -1.84
N SER A 293 -5.32 -33.06 -2.00
CA SER A 293 -4.58 -32.44 -0.88
C SER A 293 -3.78 -31.24 -1.39
N LEU A 294 -4.42 -30.09 -1.55
CA LEU A 294 -3.74 -28.87 -2.04
C LEU A 294 -3.01 -28.17 -0.90
N ALA A 295 -1.69 -28.06 -0.98
CA ALA A 295 -0.85 -27.37 0.01
C ALA A 295 -0.29 -26.04 -0.45
N LEU A 296 -0.03 -25.87 -1.75
CA LEU A 296 0.62 -24.69 -2.29
C LEU A 296 -0.13 -24.13 -3.49
N VAL A 297 -0.39 -22.84 -3.44
CA VAL A 297 -0.95 -22.06 -4.55
C VAL A 297 0.04 -21.00 -4.96
N ILE A 298 0.38 -20.95 -6.23
CA ILE A 298 1.28 -19.97 -6.84
C ILE A 298 0.49 -19.16 -7.85
N THR A 299 0.56 -17.84 -7.77
CA THR A 299 -0.04 -16.93 -8.75
C THR A 299 1.04 -16.08 -9.38
N ASP A 300 1.22 -16.25 -10.70
CA ASP A 300 2.12 -15.39 -11.48
C ASP A 300 1.37 -14.12 -11.93
N GLU A 301 2.10 -12.98 -12.05
CA GLU A 301 1.53 -11.69 -12.46
C GLU A 301 0.29 -11.30 -11.62
N GLN A 302 0.43 -11.32 -10.30
CA GLN A 302 -0.65 -11.12 -9.33
C GLN A 302 -1.59 -9.94 -9.64
N HIS A 303 -1.07 -8.84 -10.22
CA HIS A 303 -1.85 -7.64 -10.53
C HIS A 303 -2.91 -7.86 -11.63
N ARG A 304 -2.83 -8.95 -12.39
CA ARG A 304 -3.80 -9.32 -13.44
C ARG A 304 -4.97 -10.13 -12.93
N PHE A 305 -4.99 -10.50 -11.64
CA PHE A 305 -6.06 -11.26 -11.02
C PHE A 305 -6.85 -10.42 -10.02
N GLY A 306 -8.18 -10.53 -10.05
CA GLY A 306 -9.06 -9.94 -9.05
C GLY A 306 -8.88 -10.56 -7.66
N VAL A 307 -9.29 -9.84 -6.62
CA VAL A 307 -9.23 -10.31 -5.23
C VAL A 307 -10.04 -11.60 -5.05
N GLU A 308 -11.23 -11.66 -5.64
CA GLU A 308 -12.13 -12.82 -5.57
C GLU A 308 -11.53 -14.10 -6.15
N GLN A 309 -10.81 -14.00 -7.27
CA GLN A 309 -10.17 -15.15 -7.92
C GLN A 309 -9.07 -15.75 -7.06
N ARG A 310 -8.27 -14.92 -6.40
CA ARG A 310 -7.21 -15.36 -5.49
C ARG A 310 -7.79 -16.01 -4.23
N THR A 311 -8.87 -15.47 -3.70
CA THR A 311 -9.58 -16.02 -2.54
C THR A 311 -10.17 -17.38 -2.88
N ALA A 312 -10.86 -17.50 -4.01
CA ALA A 312 -11.47 -18.76 -4.46
C ALA A 312 -10.44 -19.89 -4.64
N LEU A 313 -9.23 -19.58 -5.14
CA LEU A 313 -8.17 -20.57 -5.25
C LEU A 313 -7.59 -20.96 -3.89
N GLY A 314 -7.44 -20.03 -2.96
CA GLY A 314 -7.00 -20.30 -1.58
C GLY A 314 -8.01 -21.10 -0.76
N GLU A 315 -9.29 -21.05 -1.11
CA GLU A 315 -10.36 -21.83 -0.44
C GLU A 315 -10.41 -23.30 -0.88
N LYS A 316 -9.84 -23.66 -2.02
CA LYS A 316 -9.77 -25.05 -2.51
C LYS A 316 -8.82 -25.96 -1.71
N GLY A 317 -7.98 -25.39 -0.87
CA GLY A 317 -7.06 -26.11 0.01
C GLY A 317 -7.60 -26.36 1.44
N LYS A 318 -8.89 -26.08 1.67
CA LYS A 318 -9.54 -26.27 2.97
C LYS A 318 -10.27 -27.59 3.04
#